data_b8df01a513504c6d747d3a0cc9b894e5
#
_entry.id   b8df01a513504c6d747d3a0cc9b894e5
#
_cell.length_a   1.000
_cell.length_b   1.000
_cell.length_c   1.000
_cell.angle_alpha   90.00
_cell.angle_beta   90.00
_cell.angle_gamma   90.00
#
_symmetry.space_group_name_H-M   'P 1'
#
loop_
_entity.id
_entity.type
_entity.pdbx_description
1 polymer ?
#
loop_
_entity_poly.entity_id
_entity_poly.type
_entity_poly.pdbx_seq_one_letter_code
_entity_poly.pdbx_strand_id
1 'polypeptide(L)'
;MKKIHRVLALLMAVVMALGLITTAFAEPTIDPGKKASLSIYKYDITKASNDGAWNAEAYVSTGLHDDAVVDKLAKYAIQGVEFTYLRVADITMNSEAVEGQRQVGVLYGFDSSSRSTAVLSAISLTAADAHKTENGINYFTSDMLNNKLSAALAANATNAKNALEAAIKSGGVVMAETDVTGHTSASDMEQGLYLVVETCVPENVTSTCNPFFVSLPMTTIDGTAWNYDVTVYPKNQTGNPTLDKTVREDKNSTGKNTGSLTDITGGYAHTASASIGDTVDYQIISTMPTITSKASDLSEYAYVDTMSKGIKYNKNDVAIEFFKDSDCTDKITTWAEDSGKFTVAYDDAQNIMTIRMTEAGLSEINEAATVYTDSVKRGYSDCTMRITYAATLTADAATYGDRDNPNRVKLTWKRTNTTYYDTLEDCCHVYVYAIDLIKQFSDNNGTFGKVKFIAYNDTDGYYIKANMDGEVYNVTGFTSNKSEATMLIPNLKGHIILRGIEDD
;
A
#
# COMPACT_ATOMS: atom_id res chain seq x y z
N MET A 1 7.94 -24.54 25.33
CA MET A 1 7.94 -23.27 26.06
C MET A 1 8.99 -22.24 25.59
N LYS A 2 10.16 -22.59 25.12
CA LYS A 2 11.19 -21.62 24.63
C LYS A 2 10.92 -21.00 23.24
N LYS A 3 9.98 -21.52 22.46
CA LYS A 3 9.68 -21.02 21.09
C LYS A 3 8.59 -19.93 21.04
N ILE A 4 7.71 -19.85 22.05
CA ILE A 4 6.65 -18.85 22.12
C ILE A 4 7.22 -17.45 22.47
N HIS A 5 8.33 -17.39 23.19
CA HIS A 5 8.97 -16.13 23.56
C HIS A 5 9.68 -15.40 22.40
N ARG A 6 10.04 -16.11 21.31
CA ARG A 6 10.73 -15.50 20.15
C ARG A 6 9.79 -14.78 19.20
N VAL A 7 8.54 -15.22 19.10
CA VAL A 7 7.52 -14.57 18.23
C VAL A 7 6.96 -13.32 18.91
N LEU A 8 6.87 -13.31 20.25
CA LEU A 8 6.49 -12.11 21.01
C LEU A 8 7.56 -11.01 20.92
N ALA A 9 8.84 -11.36 20.78
CA ALA A 9 9.92 -10.38 20.71
C ALA A 9 9.92 -9.54 19.42
N LEU A 10 9.46 -10.10 18.30
CA LEU A 10 9.35 -9.35 17.01
C LEU A 10 8.17 -8.36 17.01
N LEU A 11 7.10 -8.65 17.74
CA LEU A 11 5.96 -7.73 17.96
C LEU A 11 6.25 -6.66 19.02
N MET A 12 7.14 -6.95 19.99
CA MET A 12 7.46 -6.03 21.10
C MET A 12 8.47 -4.92 20.74
N ALA A 13 9.20 -5.01 19.63
CA ALA A 13 10.24 -4.02 19.30
C ALA A 13 9.69 -2.63 18.94
N VAL A 14 8.38 -2.49 18.72
CA VAL A 14 7.72 -1.21 18.37
C VAL A 14 7.02 -0.55 19.58
N VAL A 15 6.78 -1.31 20.66
CA VAL A 15 5.89 -0.87 21.75
C VAL A 15 6.65 -0.29 22.97
N MET A 16 7.98 -0.34 22.99
CA MET A 16 8.77 0.06 24.15
C MET A 16 9.16 1.54 24.22
N ALA A 17 8.29 2.44 23.75
CA ALA A 17 8.44 3.87 24.06
C ALA A 17 7.71 4.30 25.35
N LEU A 18 7.14 3.35 26.08
CA LEU A 18 6.57 3.60 27.41
C LEU A 18 7.57 3.11 28.47
N GLY A 19 8.07 4.01 29.26
CA GLY A 19 9.16 3.78 30.22
C GLY A 19 9.06 2.48 31.02
N LEU A 20 10.10 1.66 30.93
CA LEU A 20 10.31 0.50 31.81
C LEU A 20 10.80 0.97 33.18
N ILE A 21 10.15 0.50 34.24
CA ILE A 21 10.52 0.83 35.61
C ILE A 21 11.44 -0.24 36.14
N THR A 22 12.60 0.15 36.62
CA THR A 22 13.41 -0.66 37.54
C THR A 22 13.70 0.13 38.81
N THR A 23 13.28 -0.45 39.95
CA THR A 23 13.64 -0.27 41.35
C THR A 23 14.28 1.04 41.87
N ALA A 24 13.49 1.75 42.68
CA ALA A 24 13.80 2.39 43.96
C ALA A 24 15.04 3.30 44.09
N PHE A 25 14.92 4.52 43.57
CA PHE A 25 15.52 5.73 44.17
C PHE A 25 14.49 6.86 44.13
N ALA A 26 14.70 7.95 44.91
CA ALA A 26 13.80 9.10 44.89
C ALA A 26 13.79 9.69 43.46
N GLU A 27 12.74 9.37 42.69
CA GLU A 27 12.63 9.85 41.33
C GLU A 27 12.45 11.35 41.30
N PRO A 28 13.10 12.05 40.35
CA PRO A 28 12.82 13.44 40.13
C PRO A 28 11.35 13.58 39.70
N THR A 29 10.65 14.54 40.28
CA THR A 29 9.28 14.87 39.90
C THR A 29 9.24 15.41 38.49
N ILE A 30 8.18 15.08 37.73
CA ILE A 30 7.92 15.70 36.44
C ILE A 30 7.79 17.22 36.66
N ASP A 31 8.56 18.01 35.90
CA ASP A 31 8.44 19.47 35.91
C ASP A 31 7.26 19.90 35.01
N PRO A 32 6.13 20.34 35.55
CA PRO A 32 4.94 20.67 34.77
C PRO A 32 5.09 21.92 33.91
N GLY A 33 6.11 22.73 34.14
CA GLY A 33 6.42 23.92 33.35
C GLY A 33 7.25 23.64 32.08
N LYS A 34 7.74 22.42 31.93
CA LYS A 34 8.62 22.07 30.83
C LYS A 34 7.84 21.49 29.64
N LYS A 35 8.10 22.02 28.46
CA LYS A 35 7.61 21.44 27.21
C LYS A 35 8.46 20.26 26.77
N ALA A 36 7.91 19.42 25.92
CA ALA A 36 8.58 18.26 25.37
C ALA A 36 8.74 18.34 23.85
N SER A 37 9.57 17.47 23.30
CA SER A 37 9.72 17.27 21.87
C SER A 37 9.66 15.80 21.53
N LEU A 38 9.25 15.49 20.29
CA LEU A 38 9.25 14.17 19.69
C LEU A 38 10.04 14.22 18.39
N SER A 39 11.08 13.40 18.30
CA SER A 39 11.83 13.15 17.06
C SER A 39 11.56 11.71 16.58
N ILE A 40 11.34 11.55 15.28
CA ILE A 40 11.09 10.26 14.64
C ILE A 40 12.13 10.06 13.55
N TYR A 41 12.83 8.92 13.59
CA TYR A 41 13.74 8.46 12.53
C TYR A 41 13.19 7.20 11.90
N LYS A 42 12.92 7.25 10.62
CA LYS A 42 12.27 6.19 9.85
C LYS A 42 13.25 5.42 8.98
N TYR A 43 13.31 4.09 9.15
CA TYR A 43 14.25 3.22 8.46
C TYR A 43 13.60 2.00 7.82
N ASP A 44 14.16 1.57 6.68
CA ASP A 44 13.90 0.31 6.00
C ASP A 44 14.59 -0.84 6.73
N ILE A 45 13.83 -1.56 7.51
CA ILE A 45 14.37 -2.65 8.31
C ILE A 45 14.60 -3.92 7.50
N THR A 46 13.84 -4.13 6.42
CA THR A 46 14.00 -5.28 5.54
C THR A 46 15.35 -5.21 4.86
N LYS A 47 15.66 -4.08 4.24
CA LYS A 47 16.94 -3.85 3.59
C LYS A 47 18.10 -3.85 4.58
N ALA A 48 17.92 -3.22 5.75
CA ALA A 48 18.93 -3.21 6.80
C ALA A 48 19.24 -4.61 7.35
N SER A 49 18.21 -5.47 7.50
CA SER A 49 18.37 -6.85 7.95
C SER A 49 19.03 -7.72 6.89
N ASN A 50 18.65 -7.58 5.63
CA ASN A 50 19.25 -8.31 4.52
C ASN A 50 20.76 -8.00 4.38
N ASP A 51 21.14 -6.76 4.62
CA ASP A 51 22.55 -6.31 4.60
C ASP A 51 23.30 -6.66 5.90
N GLY A 52 22.67 -7.31 6.88
CA GLY A 52 23.25 -7.61 8.19
C GLY A 52 23.50 -6.38 9.07
N ALA A 53 22.96 -5.22 8.68
CA ALA A 53 23.10 -3.98 9.44
C ALA A 53 22.13 -3.88 10.62
N TRP A 54 21.06 -4.67 10.62
CA TRP A 54 20.05 -4.66 11.66
C TRP A 54 19.93 -6.01 12.34
N ASN A 55 19.89 -5.99 13.69
CA ASN A 55 19.51 -7.12 14.51
C ASN A 55 18.49 -6.66 15.55
N ALA A 56 17.23 -7.09 15.41
CA ALA A 56 16.13 -6.72 16.27
C ALA A 56 16.32 -7.13 17.74
N GLU A 57 17.09 -8.22 18.01
CA GLU A 57 17.35 -8.71 19.37
C GLU A 57 18.40 -7.87 20.10
N ALA A 58 19.26 -7.17 19.38
CA ALA A 58 20.37 -6.38 19.93
C ALA A 58 20.01 -4.92 20.21
N TYR A 59 18.82 -4.47 19.78
CA TYR A 59 18.45 -3.05 19.86
C TYR A 59 17.20 -2.83 20.70
N VAL A 60 17.36 -2.07 21.78
CA VAL A 60 16.28 -1.61 22.67
C VAL A 60 16.15 -0.09 22.54
N SER A 61 14.97 0.40 22.15
CA SER A 61 14.71 1.84 22.14
C SER A 61 14.69 2.40 23.55
N THR A 62 15.51 3.41 23.79
CA THR A 62 15.66 4.05 25.10
C THR A 62 14.88 5.36 25.23
N GLY A 63 14.26 5.81 24.12
CA GLY A 63 13.69 7.15 24.03
C GLY A 63 14.72 8.27 23.88
N LEU A 64 16.02 7.94 23.89
CA LEU A 64 17.10 8.89 23.66
C LEU A 64 17.56 8.86 22.21
N HIS A 65 18.10 9.97 21.75
CA HIS A 65 18.81 10.00 20.47
C HIS A 65 20.07 9.13 20.55
N ASP A 66 20.29 8.30 19.53
CA ASP A 66 21.43 7.39 19.44
C ASP A 66 22.16 7.59 18.09
N ASP A 67 23.26 8.35 18.13
CA ASP A 67 24.07 8.65 16.96
C ASP A 67 24.58 7.37 16.29
N ALA A 68 24.93 6.34 17.05
CA ALA A 68 25.44 5.10 16.50
C ALA A 68 24.38 4.34 15.68
N VAL A 69 23.10 4.42 16.09
CA VAL A 69 21.97 3.86 15.35
C VAL A 69 21.71 4.69 14.10
N VAL A 70 21.68 6.01 14.22
CA VAL A 70 21.45 6.92 13.09
C VAL A 70 22.52 6.73 12.03
N ASP A 71 23.79 6.74 12.40
CA ASP A 71 24.91 6.54 11.48
C ASP A 71 24.86 5.19 10.80
N LYS A 72 24.60 4.12 11.56
CA LYS A 72 24.55 2.75 11.05
C LYS A 72 23.40 2.55 10.08
N LEU A 73 22.26 3.19 10.33
CA LEU A 73 21.04 3.04 9.53
C LEU A 73 20.83 4.15 8.49
N ALA A 74 21.74 5.13 8.37
CA ALA A 74 21.59 6.28 7.48
C ALA A 74 21.24 5.91 6.03
N LYS A 75 21.88 4.86 5.47
CA LYS A 75 21.62 4.41 4.09
C LYS A 75 20.27 3.68 3.91
N TYR A 76 19.56 3.43 4.99
CA TYR A 76 18.25 2.80 5.03
C TYR A 76 17.14 3.79 5.41
N ALA A 77 17.43 5.07 5.44
CA ALA A 77 16.46 6.12 5.71
C ALA A 77 15.32 6.10 4.68
N ILE A 78 14.07 6.29 5.15
CA ILE A 78 12.91 6.41 4.29
C ILE A 78 12.42 7.85 4.35
N GLN A 79 12.52 8.55 3.21
CA GLN A 79 12.01 9.90 3.01
C GLN A 79 10.53 9.87 2.61
N GLY A 80 9.77 10.93 2.93
CA GLY A 80 8.39 11.13 2.47
C GLY A 80 7.35 10.38 3.29
N VAL A 81 7.69 9.93 4.51
CA VAL A 81 6.73 9.32 5.42
C VAL A 81 6.09 10.40 6.29
N GLU A 82 4.76 10.42 6.34
CA GLU A 82 4.00 11.33 7.20
C GLU A 82 3.54 10.62 8.47
N PHE A 83 3.72 11.28 9.62
CA PHE A 83 3.19 10.87 10.90
C PHE A 83 2.17 11.88 11.41
N THR A 84 1.13 11.37 12.03
CA THR A 84 0.17 12.20 12.77
C THR A 84 0.19 11.78 14.24
N TYR A 85 0.20 12.74 15.16
CA TYR A 85 0.10 12.48 16.60
C TYR A 85 -1.14 13.09 17.21
N LEU A 86 -1.66 12.45 18.25
CA LEU A 86 -2.79 12.92 19.05
C LEU A 86 -2.50 12.74 20.53
N ARG A 87 -2.59 13.82 21.33
CA ARG A 87 -2.53 13.74 22.78
C ARG A 87 -3.81 13.11 23.32
N VAL A 88 -3.70 11.95 23.94
CA VAL A 88 -4.85 11.11 24.33
C VAL A 88 -5.08 11.04 25.84
N ALA A 89 -4.06 11.34 26.65
CA ALA A 89 -4.19 11.30 28.10
C ALA A 89 -3.20 12.27 28.79
N ASP A 90 -3.56 12.70 29.96
CA ASP A 90 -2.67 13.40 30.87
C ASP A 90 -1.70 12.40 31.53
N ILE A 91 -0.49 12.87 31.90
CA ILE A 91 0.49 12.09 32.64
C ILE A 91 0.53 12.52 34.08
N THR A 92 0.56 11.58 35.01
CA THR A 92 0.70 11.85 36.45
C THR A 92 1.61 10.82 37.09
N MET A 93 2.29 11.23 38.21
CA MET A 93 3.09 10.32 39.00
C MET A 93 2.20 9.35 39.76
N ASN A 94 2.55 8.06 39.76
CA ASN A 94 1.98 7.07 40.65
C ASN A 94 2.86 6.97 41.91
N SER A 95 2.34 7.38 43.07
CA SER A 95 3.06 7.37 44.35
C SER A 95 2.56 6.28 45.31
N GLU A 96 1.84 5.27 44.82
CA GLU A 96 1.30 4.20 45.66
C GLU A 96 2.42 3.31 46.20
N ALA A 97 2.40 3.09 47.54
CA ALA A 97 3.29 2.15 48.20
C ALA A 97 2.63 0.76 48.26
N VAL A 98 3.28 -0.27 47.72
CA VAL A 98 2.85 -1.67 47.89
C VAL A 98 3.84 -2.33 48.86
N GLU A 99 3.32 -2.77 50.02
CA GLU A 99 4.03 -3.54 51.07
C GLU A 99 5.56 -3.31 51.18
N GLY A 100 5.95 -2.11 51.64
CA GLY A 100 7.35 -1.82 51.93
C GLY A 100 8.26 -1.47 50.76
N GLN A 101 7.75 -1.50 49.55
CA GLN A 101 8.42 -1.00 48.33
C GLN A 101 7.58 0.11 47.69
N ARG A 102 8.17 1.28 47.53
CA ARG A 102 7.57 2.38 46.78
C ARG A 102 7.62 2.04 45.31
N GLN A 103 6.50 1.65 44.74
CA GLN A 103 6.39 1.57 43.29
C GLN A 103 6.17 2.98 42.73
N VAL A 104 7.19 3.54 42.11
CA VAL A 104 7.09 4.84 41.46
C VAL A 104 6.95 4.57 39.98
N GLY A 105 5.89 5.10 39.41
CA GLY A 105 5.60 4.96 37.97
C GLY A 105 4.75 6.11 37.49
N VAL A 106 4.33 6.03 36.28
CA VAL A 106 3.37 6.99 35.72
C VAL A 106 2.03 6.34 35.48
N LEU A 107 0.99 7.13 35.61
CA LEU A 107 -0.37 6.80 35.22
C LEU A 107 -0.81 7.78 34.14
N TYR A 108 -1.59 7.29 33.21
CA TYR A 108 -2.17 8.07 32.13
C TYR A 108 -3.67 8.20 32.34
N GLY A 109 -4.12 9.45 32.52
CA GLY A 109 -5.51 9.79 32.81
C GLY A 109 -6.29 10.08 31.54
N PHE A 110 -7.21 9.19 31.23
CA PHE A 110 -8.13 9.35 30.08
C PHE A 110 -9.44 9.96 30.60
N ASP A 111 -9.80 11.08 30.06
CA ASP A 111 -11.07 11.76 30.30
C ASP A 111 -12.22 11.14 29.45
N SER A 112 -13.43 11.71 29.59
CA SER A 112 -14.61 11.28 28.83
C SER A 112 -14.72 11.93 27.45
N SER A 113 -13.67 12.59 26.96
CA SER A 113 -13.68 13.17 25.60
C SER A 113 -13.85 12.11 24.52
N SER A 114 -14.38 12.52 23.37
CA SER A 114 -14.58 11.62 22.24
C SER A 114 -13.27 11.00 21.74
N ARG A 115 -12.16 11.74 21.78
CA ARG A 115 -10.82 11.25 21.40
C ARG A 115 -10.31 10.16 22.34
N SER A 116 -10.37 10.39 23.66
CA SER A 116 -9.98 9.41 24.68
C SER A 116 -10.84 8.14 24.57
N THR A 117 -12.15 8.31 24.46
CA THR A 117 -13.11 7.20 24.31
C THR A 117 -12.85 6.40 23.03
N ALA A 118 -12.58 7.05 21.90
CA ALA A 118 -12.29 6.37 20.64
C ALA A 118 -11.03 5.50 20.70
N VAL A 119 -9.95 6.03 21.32
CA VAL A 119 -8.70 5.28 21.49
C VAL A 119 -8.88 4.09 22.43
N LEU A 120 -9.49 4.29 23.59
CA LEU A 120 -9.77 3.21 24.53
C LEU A 120 -10.63 2.10 23.90
N SER A 121 -11.67 2.49 23.15
CA SER A 121 -12.53 1.54 22.43
C SER A 121 -11.75 0.74 21.38
N ALA A 122 -10.86 1.40 20.61
CA ALA A 122 -10.06 0.75 19.58
C ALA A 122 -9.14 -0.36 20.12
N ILE A 123 -8.69 -0.24 21.37
CA ILE A 123 -7.84 -1.23 22.04
C ILE A 123 -8.59 -2.06 23.09
N SER A 124 -9.93 -1.99 23.10
CA SER A 124 -10.79 -2.72 24.03
C SER A 124 -10.46 -2.50 25.52
N LEU A 125 -10.12 -1.25 25.89
CA LEU A 125 -9.97 -0.81 27.27
C LEU A 125 -11.25 -0.16 27.78
N THR A 126 -11.62 -0.52 29.00
CA THR A 126 -12.82 -0.01 29.69
C THR A 126 -12.48 0.57 31.05
N ALA A 127 -13.42 1.26 31.66
CA ALA A 127 -13.26 1.76 33.04
C ALA A 127 -13.02 0.63 34.07
N ALA A 128 -13.47 -0.59 33.77
CA ALA A 128 -13.23 -1.75 34.65
C ALA A 128 -11.78 -2.24 34.61
N ASP A 129 -11.04 -1.90 33.56
CA ASP A 129 -9.61 -2.21 33.41
C ASP A 129 -8.72 -1.11 34.03
N ALA A 130 -9.29 0.01 34.51
CA ALA A 130 -8.51 1.11 35.03
C ALA A 130 -7.79 0.73 36.33
N HIS A 131 -6.55 1.18 36.47
CA HIS A 131 -5.79 1.07 37.74
C HIS A 131 -6.51 1.82 38.86
N LYS A 132 -7.04 3.01 38.57
CA LYS A 132 -7.95 3.78 39.44
C LYS A 132 -8.87 4.67 38.57
N THR A 133 -10.01 5.05 39.16
CA THR A 133 -10.90 6.08 38.61
C THR A 133 -11.08 7.18 39.64
N GLU A 134 -10.81 8.41 39.27
CA GLU A 134 -10.91 9.56 40.12
C GLU A 134 -11.46 10.77 39.35
N ASN A 135 -12.47 11.45 39.89
CA ASN A 135 -13.10 12.62 39.26
C ASN A 135 -13.58 12.38 37.80
N GLY A 136 -14.02 11.17 37.48
CA GLY A 136 -14.46 10.80 36.14
C GLY A 136 -13.34 10.53 35.14
N ILE A 137 -12.08 10.52 35.61
CA ILE A 137 -10.89 10.18 34.79
C ILE A 137 -10.48 8.75 35.14
N ASN A 138 -10.26 7.94 34.10
CA ASN A 138 -9.75 6.57 34.21
C ASN A 138 -8.24 6.57 34.02
N TYR A 139 -7.52 6.07 35.00
CA TYR A 139 -6.05 6.03 35.01
C TYR A 139 -5.54 4.64 34.67
N PHE A 140 -4.67 4.55 33.71
CA PHE A 140 -4.06 3.30 33.23
C PHE A 140 -2.54 3.34 33.39
N THR A 141 -1.94 2.17 33.63
CA THR A 141 -0.48 2.02 33.58
C THR A 141 0.03 1.83 32.14
N SER A 142 1.31 2.07 31.91
CA SER A 142 2.01 1.81 30.68
C SER A 142 1.79 0.37 30.17
N ASP A 143 1.95 -0.60 31.09
CA ASP A 143 1.83 -2.02 30.76
C ASP A 143 0.42 -2.39 30.29
N MET A 144 -0.61 -1.85 30.93
CA MET A 144 -1.99 -2.11 30.52
C MET A 144 -2.26 -1.58 29.12
N LEU A 145 -1.85 -0.35 28.84
CA LEU A 145 -2.02 0.28 27.53
C LEU A 145 -1.27 -0.50 26.45
N ASN A 146 -0.01 -0.88 26.70
CA ASN A 146 0.79 -1.65 25.76
C ASN A 146 0.25 -3.04 25.51
N ASN A 147 -0.14 -3.75 26.56
CA ASN A 147 -0.68 -5.11 26.44
C ASN A 147 -2.00 -5.10 25.65
N LYS A 148 -2.86 -4.13 25.88
CA LYS A 148 -4.14 -4.02 25.16
C LYS A 148 -3.96 -3.59 23.72
N LEU A 149 -3.07 -2.63 23.43
CA LEU A 149 -2.73 -2.28 22.05
C LEU A 149 -2.15 -3.49 21.30
N SER A 150 -1.19 -4.18 21.92
CA SER A 150 -0.58 -5.38 21.33
C SER A 150 -1.61 -6.50 21.10
N ALA A 151 -2.52 -6.72 22.04
CA ALA A 151 -3.58 -7.71 21.89
C ALA A 151 -4.59 -7.33 20.79
N ALA A 152 -4.97 -6.07 20.70
CA ALA A 152 -5.87 -5.58 19.63
C ALA A 152 -5.24 -5.74 18.25
N LEU A 153 -3.97 -5.38 18.11
CA LEU A 153 -3.21 -5.56 16.86
C LEU A 153 -3.01 -7.04 16.51
N ALA A 154 -2.75 -7.91 17.50
CA ALA A 154 -2.62 -9.35 17.29
C ALA A 154 -3.94 -10.02 16.91
N ALA A 155 -5.05 -9.58 17.48
CA ALA A 155 -6.38 -10.13 17.20
C ALA A 155 -6.88 -9.74 15.79
N ASN A 156 -6.77 -8.47 15.42
CA ASN A 156 -7.11 -7.96 14.09
C ASN A 156 -6.40 -6.62 13.84
N ALA A 157 -5.19 -6.68 13.27
CA ALA A 157 -4.38 -5.49 13.02
C ALA A 157 -5.10 -4.45 12.14
N THR A 158 -5.79 -4.88 11.09
CA THR A 158 -6.48 -3.98 10.17
C THR A 158 -7.58 -3.19 10.89
N ASN A 159 -8.43 -3.86 11.67
CA ASN A 159 -9.50 -3.19 12.39
C ASN A 159 -8.96 -2.24 13.46
N ALA A 160 -7.95 -2.68 14.24
CA ALA A 160 -7.33 -1.84 15.26
C ALA A 160 -6.63 -0.62 14.65
N LYS A 161 -5.86 -0.79 13.57
CA LYS A 161 -5.23 0.32 12.83
C LYS A 161 -6.29 1.31 12.33
N ASN A 162 -7.30 0.83 11.60
CA ASN A 162 -8.36 1.68 11.05
C ASN A 162 -9.10 2.47 12.15
N ALA A 163 -9.38 1.84 13.30
CA ALA A 163 -10.03 2.52 14.41
C ALA A 163 -9.14 3.59 15.04
N LEU A 164 -7.85 3.32 15.22
CA LEU A 164 -6.87 4.28 15.74
C LEU A 164 -6.60 5.41 14.75
N GLU A 165 -6.52 5.12 13.46
CA GLU A 165 -6.43 6.13 12.39
C GLU A 165 -7.68 7.03 12.35
N ALA A 166 -8.86 6.47 12.51
CA ALA A 166 -10.10 7.26 12.59
C ALA A 166 -10.11 8.18 13.82
N ALA A 167 -9.61 7.68 14.96
CA ALA A 167 -9.48 8.50 16.17
C ALA A 167 -8.51 9.67 15.97
N ILE A 168 -7.36 9.44 15.30
CA ILE A 168 -6.35 10.45 15.07
C ILE A 168 -6.79 11.51 14.04
N LYS A 169 -7.55 11.12 13.03
CA LYS A 169 -8.09 12.03 12.00
C LYS A 169 -9.04 13.10 12.57
N SER A 170 -9.66 12.86 13.72
CA SER A 170 -10.61 13.77 14.34
C SER A 170 -9.98 14.90 15.17
N GLY A 171 -8.66 14.97 15.29
CA GLY A 171 -8.00 16.00 16.10
C GLY A 171 -6.49 15.85 16.23
N GLY A 172 -5.89 14.97 15.44
CA GLY A 172 -4.44 14.79 15.38
C GLY A 172 -3.73 15.95 14.68
N VAL A 173 -2.46 16.11 15.01
CA VAL A 173 -1.55 17.07 14.38
C VAL A 173 -0.63 16.32 13.42
N VAL A 174 -0.64 16.74 12.17
CA VAL A 174 0.22 16.18 11.12
C VAL A 174 1.62 16.74 11.27
N MET A 175 2.63 15.88 11.27
CA MET A 175 4.05 16.25 11.26
C MET A 175 4.49 16.53 9.82
N ALA A 176 5.61 17.23 9.65
CA ALA A 176 6.27 17.29 8.34
C ALA A 176 6.67 15.88 7.89
N GLU A 177 6.67 15.64 6.58
CA GLU A 177 7.21 14.39 6.03
C GLU A 177 8.68 14.19 6.44
N THR A 178 9.08 12.92 6.59
CA THR A 178 10.47 12.59 6.86
C THR A 178 11.38 13.08 5.73
N ASP A 179 12.49 13.67 6.11
CA ASP A 179 13.52 14.17 5.18
C ASP A 179 14.40 13.03 4.61
N VAL A 180 15.44 13.39 3.86
CA VAL A 180 16.39 12.44 3.24
C VAL A 180 17.16 11.59 4.26
N THR A 181 17.19 12.00 5.53
CA THR A 181 17.77 11.24 6.64
C THR A 181 16.74 10.37 7.36
N GLY A 182 15.49 10.36 6.88
CA GLY A 182 14.36 9.69 7.51
C GLY A 182 13.82 10.40 8.74
N HIS A 183 14.24 11.64 9.00
CA HIS A 183 13.91 12.38 10.23
C HIS A 183 12.71 13.31 10.05
N THR A 184 11.87 13.35 11.08
CA THR A 184 10.87 14.41 11.32
C THR A 184 10.75 14.68 12.81
N SER A 185 10.26 15.86 13.20
CA SER A 185 10.11 16.23 14.60
C SER A 185 8.95 17.18 14.87
N ALA A 186 8.50 17.18 16.13
CA ALA A 186 7.57 18.15 16.69
C ALA A 186 8.14 18.69 18.01
N SER A 187 8.06 19.99 18.21
CA SER A 187 8.55 20.71 19.41
C SER A 187 7.40 21.39 20.15
N ASP A 188 7.72 21.96 21.34
CA ASP A 188 6.78 22.68 22.18
C ASP A 188 5.51 21.89 22.56
N MET A 189 5.65 20.57 22.66
CA MET A 189 4.54 19.67 22.97
C MET A 189 4.18 19.71 24.45
N GLU A 190 2.88 19.65 24.74
CA GLU A 190 2.39 19.48 26.10
C GLU A 190 2.77 18.10 26.64
N GLN A 191 2.96 17.98 27.94
CA GLN A 191 3.21 16.70 28.59
C GLN A 191 1.94 15.81 28.53
N GLY A 192 2.13 14.51 28.38
CA GLY A 192 1.02 13.54 28.30
C GLY A 192 1.37 12.29 27.53
N LEU A 193 0.37 11.47 27.29
CA LEU A 193 0.45 10.32 26.40
C LEU A 193 -0.03 10.70 25.00
N TYR A 194 0.74 10.31 24.01
CA TYR A 194 0.45 10.54 22.62
C TYR A 194 0.25 9.23 21.87
N LEU A 195 -0.81 9.14 21.09
CA LEU A 195 -0.93 8.14 20.02
C LEU A 195 -0.25 8.70 18.79
N VAL A 196 0.62 7.92 18.18
CA VAL A 196 1.32 8.24 16.92
C VAL A 196 0.96 7.20 15.87
N VAL A 197 0.57 7.67 14.70
CA VAL A 197 0.16 6.83 13.55
C VAL A 197 0.91 7.31 12.32
N GLU A 198 1.38 6.37 11.52
CA GLU A 198 1.91 6.61 10.19
C GLU A 198 0.74 6.78 9.22
N THR A 199 0.51 8.01 8.73
CA THR A 199 -0.70 8.38 8.01
C THR A 199 -0.52 8.45 6.50
N CYS A 200 0.71 8.60 6.01
CA CYS A 200 1.06 8.52 4.61
C CYS A 200 2.45 7.91 4.45
N VAL A 201 2.63 7.10 3.42
CA VAL A 201 3.92 6.46 3.09
C VAL A 201 4.18 6.55 1.60
N PRO A 202 5.45 6.63 1.18
CA PRO A 202 5.81 6.55 -0.23
C PRO A 202 5.51 5.16 -0.81
N GLU A 203 5.32 5.09 -2.12
CA GLU A 203 4.89 3.88 -2.85
C GLU A 203 5.76 2.64 -2.63
N ASN A 204 7.04 2.83 -2.31
CA ASN A 204 7.98 1.73 -2.04
C ASN A 204 7.87 1.14 -0.63
N VAL A 205 7.01 1.67 0.23
CA VAL A 205 6.75 1.13 1.57
C VAL A 205 5.60 0.14 1.52
N THR A 206 5.90 -1.11 1.76
CA THR A 206 4.95 -2.22 1.64
C THR A 206 4.22 -2.58 2.93
N SER A 207 4.71 -2.10 4.07
CA SER A 207 4.08 -2.30 5.37
C SER A 207 4.34 -1.11 6.27
N THR A 208 3.28 -0.43 6.67
CA THR A 208 3.34 0.67 7.63
C THR A 208 3.69 0.15 9.03
N CYS A 209 4.32 0.98 9.86
CA CYS A 209 4.48 0.62 11.25
C CYS A 209 3.12 0.58 11.97
N ASN A 210 3.05 -0.23 13.02
CA ASN A 210 1.85 -0.24 13.86
C ASN A 210 1.71 1.10 14.58
N PRO A 211 0.48 1.56 14.85
CA PRO A 211 0.23 2.66 15.78
C PRO A 211 0.90 2.38 17.13
N PHE A 212 1.46 3.41 17.75
CA PHE A 212 2.16 3.26 19.01
C PHE A 212 1.92 4.45 19.95
N PHE A 213 2.11 4.22 21.24
CA PHE A 213 2.05 5.27 22.24
C PHE A 213 3.44 5.83 22.55
N VAL A 214 3.50 7.14 22.78
CA VAL A 214 4.70 7.83 23.27
C VAL A 214 4.32 8.64 24.50
N SER A 215 5.06 8.44 25.59
CA SER A 215 4.97 9.28 26.78
C SER A 215 5.89 10.49 26.65
N LEU A 216 5.37 11.67 26.91
CA LEU A 216 6.14 12.89 26.98
C LEU A 216 5.92 13.56 28.38
N PRO A 217 6.92 13.59 29.25
CA PRO A 217 8.25 13.00 29.14
C PRO A 217 8.27 11.48 29.31
N MET A 218 9.40 10.86 28.98
CA MET A 218 9.74 9.47 29.30
C MET A 218 10.72 9.41 30.47
N THR A 219 10.69 8.33 31.25
CA THR A 219 11.78 8.02 32.19
C THR A 219 13.01 7.53 31.43
N THR A 220 14.21 7.91 31.92
CA THR A 220 15.44 7.24 31.45
C THR A 220 15.44 5.77 31.90
N ILE A 221 16.22 4.91 31.19
CA ILE A 221 16.26 3.44 31.48
C ILE A 221 16.64 3.15 32.95
N ASP A 222 17.52 3.95 33.54
CA ASP A 222 17.95 3.81 34.89
C ASP A 222 16.95 4.39 35.91
N GLY A 223 15.84 4.99 35.45
CA GLY A 223 14.80 5.59 36.26
C GLY A 223 15.25 6.83 37.04
N THR A 224 16.41 7.42 36.72
CA THR A 224 17.00 8.51 37.49
C THR A 224 16.63 9.90 36.99
N ALA A 225 16.08 10.03 35.76
CA ALA A 225 15.76 11.30 35.16
C ALA A 225 14.53 11.22 34.22
N TRP A 226 14.00 12.39 33.87
CA TRP A 226 12.96 12.55 32.86
C TRP A 226 13.57 13.07 31.55
N ASN A 227 13.32 12.35 30.45
CA ASN A 227 13.66 12.76 29.10
C ASN A 227 12.46 13.50 28.48
N TYR A 228 12.62 14.78 28.19
CA TYR A 228 11.62 15.62 27.53
C TYR A 228 11.82 15.67 26.03
N ASP A 229 13.00 15.28 25.53
CA ASP A 229 13.34 15.26 24.12
C ASP A 229 13.38 13.79 23.63
N VAL A 230 12.19 13.24 23.39
CA VAL A 230 12.02 11.82 23.10
C VAL A 230 12.31 11.53 21.64
N THR A 231 13.17 10.54 21.40
CA THR A 231 13.48 10.04 20.06
C THR A 231 12.97 8.61 19.90
N VAL A 232 12.25 8.35 18.82
CA VAL A 232 11.74 7.02 18.47
C VAL A 232 12.19 6.61 17.08
N TYR A 233 12.35 5.29 16.87
CA TYR A 233 12.83 4.69 15.64
C TYR A 233 11.81 3.66 15.13
N PRO A 234 10.62 4.10 14.68
CA PRO A 234 9.65 3.19 14.07
C PRO A 234 10.19 2.65 12.76
N LYS A 235 9.84 1.39 12.45
CA LYS A 235 10.48 0.64 11.38
C LYS A 235 9.41 0.15 10.42
N ASN A 236 9.65 0.35 9.12
CA ASN A 236 8.84 -0.24 8.07
C ASN A 236 9.57 -1.43 7.43
N GLN A 237 8.77 -2.31 6.87
CA GLN A 237 9.27 -3.24 5.88
C GLN A 237 9.09 -2.58 4.51
N THR A 238 10.16 -2.55 3.74
CA THR A 238 10.13 -2.14 2.34
C THR A 238 10.54 -3.32 1.49
N GLY A 239 10.13 -3.30 0.25
CA GLY A 239 10.65 -4.22 -0.75
C GLY A 239 10.01 -5.59 -0.85
N ASN A 240 9.10 -6.04 0.05
CA ASN A 240 8.48 -7.34 -0.13
C ASN A 240 7.14 -7.53 0.58
N PRO A 241 6.07 -7.85 -0.19
CA PRO A 241 5.97 -7.76 -1.64
C PRO A 241 5.96 -6.33 -2.14
N THR A 242 6.34 -6.13 -3.41
CA THR A 242 6.04 -4.93 -4.17
C THR A 242 4.82 -5.20 -5.05
N LEU A 243 4.23 -4.18 -5.62
CA LEU A 243 3.14 -4.32 -6.57
C LEU A 243 3.25 -3.19 -7.60
N ASP A 244 3.37 -3.56 -8.86
CA ASP A 244 3.41 -2.64 -9.99
C ASP A 244 2.46 -3.16 -11.07
N LYS A 245 1.50 -2.33 -11.48
CA LYS A 245 0.50 -2.66 -12.47
C LYS A 245 0.63 -1.75 -13.68
N THR A 246 0.84 -2.36 -14.82
CA THR A 246 1.05 -1.64 -16.08
C THR A 246 0.15 -2.18 -17.19
N VAL A 247 0.01 -1.40 -18.24
CA VAL A 247 -0.78 -1.68 -19.41
C VAL A 247 -0.01 -1.29 -20.67
N ARG A 248 -0.30 -1.96 -21.78
CA ARG A 248 0.14 -1.56 -23.11
C ARG A 248 -0.92 -1.92 -24.15
N GLU A 249 -0.83 -1.36 -25.33
CA GLU A 249 -1.57 -1.84 -26.50
C GLU A 249 -1.17 -3.28 -26.87
N ASP A 250 -2.09 -4.07 -27.39
CA ASP A 250 -1.78 -5.38 -27.95
C ASP A 250 -0.84 -5.24 -29.16
N LYS A 251 0.05 -6.21 -29.29
CA LYS A 251 0.98 -6.34 -30.44
C LYS A 251 0.31 -6.31 -31.82
N ASN A 252 -0.99 -6.56 -31.90
CA ASN A 252 -1.73 -6.59 -33.14
C ASN A 252 -2.39 -5.23 -33.46
N SER A 253 -2.38 -4.30 -32.56
CA SER A 253 -3.03 -3.01 -32.71
C SER A 253 -2.02 -2.03 -33.02
N THR A 254 -0.88 -1.94 -33.17
CA THR A 254 -0.13 -0.78 -33.63
C THR A 254 1.39 -0.84 -33.62
N GLY A 255 1.98 0.19 -34.14
CA GLY A 255 3.41 0.44 -34.11
C GLY A 255 4.01 0.74 -32.72
N LYS A 256 3.22 0.98 -31.68
CA LYS A 256 3.71 1.25 -30.33
C LYS A 256 4.02 -0.01 -29.55
N ASN A 257 3.31 -1.09 -29.81
CA ASN A 257 3.52 -2.36 -29.12
C ASN A 257 4.26 -3.36 -30.01
N THR A 258 5.52 -3.56 -29.75
CA THR A 258 6.39 -4.45 -30.54
C THR A 258 6.65 -5.80 -29.87
N GLY A 259 6.20 -6.01 -28.63
CA GLY A 259 6.51 -7.18 -27.83
C GLY A 259 5.43 -8.28 -27.87
N SER A 260 5.73 -9.42 -27.28
CA SER A 260 4.73 -10.43 -26.91
C SER A 260 4.15 -10.12 -25.55
N LEU A 261 3.01 -10.74 -25.19
CA LEU A 261 2.40 -10.57 -23.87
C LEU A 261 3.38 -10.82 -22.70
N THR A 262 4.37 -11.66 -22.92
CA THR A 262 5.41 -11.98 -21.94
C THR A 262 6.68 -11.12 -22.07
N ASP A 263 6.73 -10.16 -22.98
CA ASP A 263 7.85 -9.26 -23.12
C ASP A 263 7.72 -8.06 -22.19
N ILE A 264 8.46 -8.05 -21.12
CA ILE A 264 8.46 -6.99 -20.10
C ILE A 264 8.95 -5.63 -20.66
N THR A 265 9.74 -5.64 -21.72
CA THR A 265 10.34 -4.41 -22.29
C THR A 265 9.46 -3.77 -23.36
N GLY A 266 8.37 -4.43 -23.74
CA GLY A 266 7.55 -4.10 -24.89
C GLY A 266 6.50 -3.01 -24.62
N GLY A 267 6.86 -1.85 -24.09
CA GLY A 267 5.98 -0.67 -24.03
C GLY A 267 4.97 -0.65 -22.87
N TYR A 268 5.13 -1.49 -21.85
CA TYR A 268 4.30 -1.42 -20.66
C TYR A 268 4.54 -0.11 -19.88
N ALA A 269 3.45 0.56 -19.51
CA ALA A 269 3.45 1.79 -18.74
C ALA A 269 2.20 1.88 -17.82
N HIS A 270 2.16 2.85 -16.92
CA HIS A 270 0.95 3.10 -16.12
C HIS A 270 -0.21 3.68 -16.94
N THR A 271 0.06 4.10 -18.17
CA THR A 271 -0.95 4.62 -19.09
C THR A 271 -0.76 4.04 -20.49
N ALA A 272 -1.86 3.81 -21.19
CA ALA A 272 -1.88 3.49 -22.61
C ALA A 272 -3.01 4.25 -23.31
N SER A 273 -2.91 4.40 -24.62
CA SER A 273 -4.00 4.84 -25.48
C SER A 273 -4.51 3.65 -26.27
N ALA A 274 -5.80 3.57 -26.52
CA ALA A 274 -6.38 2.51 -27.35
C ALA A 274 -7.73 2.93 -27.92
N SER A 275 -8.08 2.39 -29.05
CA SER A 275 -9.39 2.60 -29.68
C SER A 275 -10.45 1.63 -29.15
N ILE A 276 -11.73 1.96 -29.29
CA ILE A 276 -12.83 1.02 -28.98
C ILE A 276 -12.76 -0.17 -29.92
N GLY A 277 -12.70 -1.36 -29.33
CA GLY A 277 -12.54 -2.64 -30.03
C GLY A 277 -11.12 -3.20 -29.97
N ASP A 278 -10.16 -2.40 -29.52
CA ASP A 278 -8.78 -2.86 -29.34
C ASP A 278 -8.63 -3.72 -28.11
N THR A 279 -7.63 -4.58 -28.15
CA THR A 279 -7.14 -5.34 -27.02
C THR A 279 -5.96 -4.61 -26.41
N VAL A 280 -5.92 -4.57 -25.09
CA VAL A 280 -4.78 -4.08 -24.31
C VAL A 280 -4.25 -5.20 -23.42
N ASP A 281 -2.94 -5.26 -23.31
CA ASP A 281 -2.24 -6.21 -22.47
C ASP A 281 -1.97 -5.61 -21.10
N TYR A 282 -2.29 -6.35 -20.05
CA TYR A 282 -1.99 -5.97 -18.66
C TYR A 282 -0.89 -6.82 -18.08
N GLN A 283 -0.08 -6.18 -17.26
CA GLN A 283 0.99 -6.83 -16.52
C GLN A 283 0.91 -6.40 -15.05
N ILE A 284 1.08 -7.37 -14.15
CA ILE A 284 1.26 -7.13 -12.72
C ILE A 284 2.61 -7.74 -12.34
N ILE A 285 3.52 -6.94 -11.82
CA ILE A 285 4.81 -7.39 -11.28
C ILE A 285 4.77 -7.22 -9.77
N SER A 286 5.16 -8.26 -9.06
CA SER A 286 5.23 -8.23 -7.60
C SER A 286 6.42 -9.05 -7.12
N THR A 287 7.10 -8.56 -6.08
CA THR A 287 8.14 -9.33 -5.40
C THR A 287 7.49 -10.24 -4.36
N MET A 288 7.89 -11.51 -4.33
CA MET A 288 7.38 -12.45 -3.34
C MET A 288 7.89 -12.11 -1.94
N PRO A 289 7.08 -12.29 -0.90
CA PRO A 289 7.52 -12.09 0.48
C PRO A 289 8.69 -12.99 0.85
N THR A 290 9.58 -12.53 1.71
CA THR A 290 10.67 -13.34 2.25
C THR A 290 10.13 -14.47 3.10
N ILE A 291 10.49 -15.72 2.81
CA ILE A 291 10.08 -16.92 3.51
C ILE A 291 11.33 -17.59 4.09
N THR A 292 11.45 -17.60 5.42
CA THR A 292 12.65 -18.11 6.13
C THR A 292 12.37 -19.31 7.01
N SER A 293 11.12 -19.55 7.37
CA SER A 293 10.74 -20.69 8.22
C SER A 293 9.31 -21.14 7.96
N LYS A 294 9.01 -22.40 8.27
CA LYS A 294 7.63 -22.94 8.17
C LYS A 294 6.61 -22.20 9.05
N ALA A 295 7.06 -21.49 10.07
CA ALA A 295 6.18 -20.67 10.90
C ALA A 295 5.75 -19.36 10.21
N SER A 296 6.39 -18.99 9.10
CA SER A 296 6.10 -17.79 8.32
C SER A 296 5.74 -18.10 6.86
N ASP A 297 5.30 -19.31 6.57
CA ASP A 297 4.79 -19.70 5.25
C ASP A 297 3.60 -18.84 4.85
N LEU A 298 3.43 -18.60 3.56
CA LEU A 298 2.22 -17.99 3.03
C LEU A 298 1.06 -18.99 3.16
N SER A 299 -0.01 -18.58 3.81
CA SER A 299 -1.25 -19.35 3.93
C SER A 299 -2.33 -18.89 2.96
N GLU A 300 -2.25 -17.65 2.50
CA GLU A 300 -3.09 -17.09 1.44
C GLU A 300 -2.30 -16.08 0.61
N TYR A 301 -2.58 -16.04 -0.70
CA TYR A 301 -2.01 -15.07 -1.63
C TYR A 301 -2.98 -14.88 -2.80
N ALA A 302 -3.52 -13.69 -2.95
CA ALA A 302 -4.56 -13.43 -3.93
C ALA A 302 -4.52 -12.01 -4.49
N TYR A 303 -4.89 -11.88 -5.75
CA TYR A 303 -5.10 -10.60 -6.43
C TYR A 303 -6.57 -10.43 -6.73
N VAL A 304 -7.08 -9.24 -6.48
CA VAL A 304 -8.41 -8.80 -6.91
C VAL A 304 -8.21 -7.64 -7.87
N ASP A 305 -8.53 -7.86 -9.12
CA ASP A 305 -8.38 -6.90 -10.21
C ASP A 305 -9.75 -6.35 -10.58
N THR A 306 -9.89 -5.03 -10.65
CA THR A 306 -11.16 -4.36 -10.91
C THR A 306 -11.01 -3.39 -12.07
N MET A 307 -11.65 -3.70 -13.18
CA MET A 307 -11.67 -2.86 -14.38
C MET A 307 -12.84 -1.89 -14.39
N SER A 308 -12.63 -0.74 -15.01
CA SER A 308 -13.70 0.17 -15.39
C SER A 308 -14.71 -0.51 -16.31
N LYS A 309 -15.92 0.04 -16.38
CA LYS A 309 -17.03 -0.53 -17.16
C LYS A 309 -16.71 -0.71 -18.65
N GLY A 310 -15.83 0.15 -19.19
CA GLY A 310 -15.48 0.16 -20.62
C GLY A 310 -14.42 -0.84 -21.05
N ILE A 311 -13.89 -1.64 -20.14
CA ILE A 311 -12.87 -2.66 -20.46
C ILE A 311 -13.38 -4.02 -20.00
N LYS A 312 -13.17 -5.07 -20.78
CA LYS A 312 -13.62 -6.44 -20.47
C LYS A 312 -12.49 -7.45 -20.60
N TYR A 313 -12.35 -8.33 -19.59
CA TYR A 313 -11.38 -9.42 -19.62
C TYR A 313 -11.62 -10.36 -20.80
N ASN A 314 -10.56 -10.74 -21.50
CA ASN A 314 -10.64 -11.72 -22.60
C ASN A 314 -10.87 -13.13 -22.08
N LYS A 315 -10.52 -13.41 -20.81
CA LYS A 315 -10.63 -14.69 -20.09
C LYS A 315 -9.77 -15.82 -20.67
N ASN A 316 -9.40 -16.75 -19.81
CA ASN A 316 -8.60 -17.95 -20.14
C ASN A 316 -7.23 -17.63 -20.76
N ASP A 317 -6.64 -16.50 -20.38
CA ASP A 317 -5.34 -16.02 -20.86
C ASP A 317 -4.39 -15.60 -19.73
N VAL A 318 -4.75 -15.85 -18.48
CA VAL A 318 -3.92 -15.52 -17.32
C VAL A 318 -2.72 -16.47 -17.26
N ALA A 319 -1.53 -15.90 -17.26
CA ALA A 319 -0.29 -16.62 -17.01
C ALA A 319 0.45 -16.02 -15.82
N ILE A 320 1.03 -16.89 -14.99
CA ILE A 320 1.87 -16.50 -13.86
C ILE A 320 3.27 -17.03 -14.07
N GLU A 321 4.26 -16.17 -14.01
CA GLU A 321 5.67 -16.51 -14.17
C GLU A 321 6.47 -16.06 -12.95
N PHE A 322 7.49 -16.86 -12.61
CA PHE A 322 8.41 -16.55 -11.51
C PHE A 322 9.82 -16.40 -12.04
N PHE A 323 10.53 -15.39 -11.53
CA PHE A 323 11.89 -15.03 -11.92
C PHE A 323 12.75 -14.80 -10.68
N LYS A 324 14.08 -15.04 -10.83
CA LYS A 324 15.03 -14.76 -9.75
C LYS A 324 15.36 -13.28 -9.61
N ASP A 325 15.23 -12.53 -10.70
CA ASP A 325 15.61 -11.12 -10.80
C ASP A 325 14.38 -10.21 -10.98
N SER A 326 14.56 -8.93 -10.68
CA SER A 326 13.53 -7.89 -10.85
C SER A 326 13.25 -7.56 -12.32
N ASP A 327 14.20 -7.84 -13.21
CA ASP A 327 14.10 -7.52 -14.64
C ASP A 327 13.39 -8.64 -15.42
N CYS A 328 12.92 -9.68 -14.74
CA CYS A 328 12.22 -10.84 -15.29
C CYS A 328 12.99 -11.55 -16.43
N THR A 329 14.31 -11.68 -16.29
CA THR A 329 15.19 -12.30 -17.31
C THR A 329 15.58 -13.73 -16.94
N ASP A 330 15.80 -14.06 -15.66
CA ASP A 330 16.14 -15.40 -15.16
C ASP A 330 14.89 -16.14 -14.67
N LYS A 331 14.17 -16.75 -15.63
CA LYS A 331 12.89 -17.42 -15.38
C LYS A 331 13.09 -18.73 -14.59
N ILE A 332 12.28 -18.89 -13.54
CA ILE A 332 12.21 -20.13 -12.73
C ILE A 332 11.16 -21.07 -13.33
N THR A 333 9.94 -20.61 -13.50
CA THR A 333 8.80 -21.41 -13.95
C THR A 333 7.67 -20.52 -14.52
N THR A 334 6.76 -21.18 -15.23
CA THR A 334 5.50 -20.58 -15.71
C THR A 334 4.33 -21.45 -15.26
N TRP A 335 3.29 -20.85 -14.72
CA TRP A 335 2.02 -21.49 -14.40
C TRP A 335 0.95 -21.01 -15.37
N ALA A 336 0.35 -21.91 -16.12
CA ALA A 336 -0.85 -21.67 -16.91
C ALA A 336 -2.10 -21.87 -16.04
N GLU A 337 -3.25 -21.39 -16.49
CA GLU A 337 -4.52 -21.52 -15.74
C GLU A 337 -4.90 -22.97 -15.42
N ASP A 338 -4.55 -23.93 -16.27
CA ASP A 338 -4.81 -25.36 -16.09
C ASP A 338 -3.77 -26.07 -15.19
N SER A 339 -2.78 -25.34 -14.67
CA SER A 339 -1.72 -25.90 -13.80
C SER A 339 -2.23 -26.44 -12.46
N GLY A 340 -3.43 -26.02 -12.03
CA GLY A 340 -3.98 -26.33 -10.71
C GLY A 340 -3.31 -25.58 -9.55
N LYS A 341 -2.36 -24.67 -9.83
CA LYS A 341 -1.61 -23.91 -8.81
C LYS A 341 -2.27 -22.60 -8.42
N PHE A 342 -3.16 -22.11 -9.24
CA PHE A 342 -4.02 -20.97 -8.95
C PHE A 342 -5.40 -21.15 -9.57
N THR A 343 -6.34 -20.34 -9.17
CA THR A 343 -7.68 -20.25 -9.75
C THR A 343 -7.94 -18.84 -10.21
N VAL A 344 -8.70 -18.71 -11.30
CA VAL A 344 -9.21 -17.43 -11.80
C VAL A 344 -10.72 -17.45 -11.74
N ALA A 345 -11.31 -16.45 -11.10
CA ALA A 345 -12.74 -16.27 -11.03
C ALA A 345 -13.13 -14.89 -11.55
N TYR A 346 -14.20 -14.81 -12.34
CA TYR A 346 -14.72 -13.58 -12.93
C TYR A 346 -16.10 -13.25 -12.38
N ASP A 347 -16.27 -12.02 -11.90
CA ASP A 347 -17.57 -11.39 -11.64
C ASP A 347 -17.87 -10.40 -12.77
N ASP A 348 -18.60 -10.83 -13.76
CA ASP A 348 -18.94 -10.01 -14.93
C ASP A 348 -19.87 -8.82 -14.58
N ALA A 349 -20.63 -8.91 -13.50
CA ALA A 349 -21.52 -7.84 -13.08
C ALA A 349 -20.78 -6.65 -12.47
N GLN A 350 -19.70 -6.95 -11.73
CA GLN A 350 -18.84 -5.95 -11.09
C GLN A 350 -17.57 -5.67 -11.89
N ASN A 351 -17.32 -6.43 -12.97
CA ASN A 351 -16.12 -6.39 -13.78
C ASN A 351 -14.85 -6.63 -12.95
N ILE A 352 -14.87 -7.70 -12.14
CA ILE A 352 -13.79 -8.10 -11.24
C ILE A 352 -13.23 -9.45 -11.67
N MET A 353 -11.91 -9.55 -11.70
CA MET A 353 -11.17 -10.81 -11.79
C MET A 353 -10.47 -11.08 -10.45
N THR A 354 -10.62 -12.29 -9.92
CA THR A 354 -9.89 -12.74 -8.71
C THR A 354 -8.97 -13.88 -9.08
N ILE A 355 -7.67 -13.69 -8.87
CA ILE A 355 -6.63 -14.70 -9.00
C ILE A 355 -6.22 -15.12 -7.60
N ARG A 356 -6.37 -16.40 -7.25
CA ARG A 356 -6.05 -16.93 -5.92
C ARG A 356 -5.14 -18.15 -6.05
N MET A 357 -4.04 -18.16 -5.30
CA MET A 357 -3.16 -19.32 -5.20
C MET A 357 -3.91 -20.46 -4.49
N THR A 358 -3.82 -21.67 -5.04
CA THR A 358 -4.32 -22.90 -4.41
C THR A 358 -3.35 -23.41 -3.35
N GLU A 359 -3.75 -24.43 -2.61
CA GLU A 359 -2.84 -25.13 -1.68
C GLU A 359 -1.60 -25.67 -2.39
N ALA A 360 -1.74 -26.22 -3.61
CA ALA A 360 -0.61 -26.70 -4.41
C ALA A 360 0.32 -25.55 -4.85
N GLY A 361 -0.23 -24.40 -5.24
CA GLY A 361 0.55 -23.22 -5.55
C GLY A 361 1.29 -22.66 -4.34
N LEU A 362 0.61 -22.54 -3.20
CA LEU A 362 1.21 -22.07 -1.95
C LEU A 362 2.30 -23.04 -1.46
N SER A 363 2.11 -24.35 -1.60
CA SER A 363 3.13 -25.34 -1.25
C SER A 363 4.40 -25.15 -2.09
N GLU A 364 4.28 -24.94 -3.39
CA GLU A 364 5.43 -24.67 -4.26
C GLU A 364 6.11 -23.34 -3.91
N ILE A 365 5.34 -22.28 -3.68
CA ILE A 365 5.88 -20.98 -3.26
C ILE A 365 6.68 -21.10 -1.96
N ASN A 366 6.19 -21.85 -0.99
CA ASN A 366 6.79 -21.96 0.33
C ASN A 366 7.95 -22.97 0.40
N GLU A 367 7.92 -24.06 -0.39
CA GLU A 367 8.73 -25.26 -0.17
C GLU A 367 9.62 -25.64 -1.34
N ALA A 368 9.49 -25.03 -2.53
CA ALA A 368 10.37 -25.30 -3.66
C ALA A 368 11.84 -25.17 -3.23
N ALA A 369 12.72 -25.91 -3.87
CA ALA A 369 14.14 -25.79 -3.60
C ALA A 369 14.57 -24.32 -3.77
N THR A 370 15.24 -23.80 -2.75
CA THR A 370 15.68 -22.40 -2.73
C THR A 370 16.48 -22.07 -3.98
N VAL A 371 16.03 -21.04 -4.72
CA VAL A 371 16.71 -20.53 -5.92
C VAL A 371 17.92 -19.64 -5.60
N TYR A 372 18.06 -19.26 -4.33
CA TYR A 372 19.18 -18.48 -3.82
C TYR A 372 20.20 -19.40 -3.10
N THR A 373 21.45 -18.97 -3.08
CA THR A 373 22.53 -19.66 -2.32
C THR A 373 22.44 -19.44 -0.81
N ASP A 374 21.55 -18.56 -0.36
CA ASP A 374 21.32 -18.30 1.05
C ASP A 374 20.52 -19.44 1.67
N SER A 375 21.16 -20.17 2.60
CA SER A 375 20.58 -21.32 3.30
C SER A 375 19.41 -20.97 4.24
N VAL A 376 19.13 -19.69 4.45
CA VAL A 376 18.04 -19.19 5.33
C VAL A 376 16.73 -19.04 4.56
N LYS A 377 16.79 -18.67 3.29
CA LYS A 377 15.60 -18.45 2.44
C LYS A 377 15.06 -19.76 1.88
N ARG A 378 13.75 -19.84 1.73
CA ARG A 378 13.02 -21.01 1.24
C ARG A 378 12.10 -20.64 0.08
N GLY A 379 11.80 -21.63 -0.73
CA GLY A 379 10.83 -21.51 -1.81
C GLY A 379 11.14 -20.37 -2.78
N TYR A 380 10.12 -19.59 -3.10
CA TYR A 380 10.24 -18.41 -3.97
C TYR A 380 10.43 -17.09 -3.18
N SER A 381 11.09 -17.17 -2.01
CA SER A 381 11.47 -15.96 -1.25
C SER A 381 12.13 -14.93 -2.15
N ASP A 382 11.65 -13.68 -2.08
CA ASP A 382 12.20 -12.53 -2.81
C ASP A 382 12.28 -12.68 -4.34
N CYS A 383 11.66 -13.72 -4.90
CA CYS A 383 11.52 -13.87 -6.35
C CYS A 383 10.54 -12.85 -6.91
N THR A 384 10.71 -12.49 -8.15
CA THR A 384 9.74 -11.67 -8.87
C THR A 384 8.66 -12.56 -9.48
N MET A 385 7.40 -12.21 -9.24
CA MET A 385 6.24 -12.82 -9.90
C MET A 385 5.67 -11.83 -10.90
N ARG A 386 5.40 -12.31 -12.10
CA ARG A 386 4.73 -11.58 -13.17
C ARG A 386 3.42 -12.27 -13.54
N ILE A 387 2.33 -11.53 -13.54
CA ILE A 387 1.03 -11.98 -14.04
C ILE A 387 0.72 -11.21 -15.30
N THR A 388 0.28 -11.89 -16.35
CA THR A 388 -0.13 -11.28 -17.62
C THR A 388 -1.50 -11.76 -18.03
N TYR A 389 -2.29 -10.88 -18.62
CA TYR A 389 -3.61 -11.15 -19.18
C TYR A 389 -4.00 -10.01 -20.13
N ALA A 390 -5.03 -10.23 -20.96
CA ALA A 390 -5.50 -9.25 -21.91
C ALA A 390 -6.97 -8.86 -21.66
N ALA A 391 -7.35 -7.69 -22.16
CA ALA A 391 -8.72 -7.20 -22.09
C ALA A 391 -9.04 -6.32 -23.32
N THR A 392 -10.32 -6.23 -23.66
CA THR A 392 -10.80 -5.51 -24.84
C THR A 392 -11.62 -4.29 -24.44
N LEU A 393 -11.37 -3.15 -25.08
CA LEU A 393 -12.15 -1.94 -24.93
C LEU A 393 -13.51 -2.08 -25.60
N THR A 394 -14.55 -1.69 -24.89
CA THR A 394 -15.94 -1.77 -25.35
C THR A 394 -16.53 -0.38 -25.61
N ALA A 395 -17.69 -0.33 -26.24
CA ALA A 395 -18.41 0.92 -26.46
C ALA A 395 -18.79 1.69 -25.17
N ASP A 396 -18.70 1.03 -24.01
CA ASP A 396 -18.91 1.64 -22.69
C ASP A 396 -17.66 2.36 -22.16
N ALA A 397 -16.53 2.30 -22.87
CA ALA A 397 -15.30 2.98 -22.46
C ALA A 397 -15.52 4.49 -22.36
N ALA A 398 -14.99 5.08 -21.29
CA ALA A 398 -15.01 6.53 -21.13
C ALA A 398 -14.17 7.17 -22.24
N THR A 399 -14.79 8.10 -22.97
CA THR A 399 -14.17 8.89 -24.02
C THR A 399 -14.19 10.36 -23.61
N TYR A 400 -13.40 11.18 -24.21
CA TYR A 400 -13.19 12.58 -23.92
C TYR A 400 -12.13 12.90 -22.86
N GLY A 401 -11.03 13.40 -23.32
CA GLY A 401 -10.05 14.23 -22.63
C GLY A 401 -9.70 13.79 -21.22
N ASP A 402 -10.35 14.36 -20.23
CA ASP A 402 -10.03 14.16 -18.80
C ASP A 402 -10.60 12.88 -18.18
N ARG A 403 -11.30 12.04 -18.95
CA ARG A 403 -11.86 10.78 -18.46
C ARG A 403 -11.01 9.62 -18.96
N ASP A 404 -10.72 8.71 -18.05
CA ASP A 404 -9.91 7.53 -18.26
C ASP A 404 -10.69 6.25 -17.96
N ASN A 405 -10.07 5.12 -18.31
CA ASN A 405 -10.59 3.80 -18.00
C ASN A 405 -9.59 3.10 -17.07
N PRO A 406 -9.75 3.27 -15.74
CA PRO A 406 -8.83 2.68 -14.77
C PRO A 406 -9.01 1.17 -14.67
N ASN A 407 -7.89 0.51 -14.40
CA ASN A 407 -7.83 -0.86 -13.94
C ASN A 407 -6.98 -0.93 -12.67
N ARG A 408 -7.61 -1.29 -11.55
CA ARG A 408 -7.00 -1.34 -10.21
C ARG A 408 -6.79 -2.78 -9.78
N VAL A 409 -5.62 -3.08 -9.24
CA VAL A 409 -5.33 -4.36 -8.61
C VAL A 409 -5.12 -4.18 -7.11
N LYS A 410 -5.62 -5.14 -6.33
CA LYS A 410 -5.36 -5.30 -4.91
C LYS A 410 -4.74 -6.66 -4.66
N LEU A 411 -3.50 -6.68 -4.18
CA LEU A 411 -2.84 -7.86 -3.65
C LEU A 411 -3.22 -8.02 -2.18
N THR A 412 -3.56 -9.24 -1.78
CA THR A 412 -3.84 -9.59 -0.38
C THR A 412 -3.10 -10.88 -0.06
N TRP A 413 -2.37 -10.91 1.06
CA TRP A 413 -1.68 -12.12 1.51
C TRP A 413 -1.76 -12.28 3.02
N LYS A 414 -1.56 -13.52 3.46
CA LYS A 414 -1.54 -13.88 4.87
C LYS A 414 -0.46 -14.93 5.11
N ARG A 415 0.17 -14.86 6.27
CA ARG A 415 1.15 -15.84 6.74
C ARG A 415 0.56 -16.77 7.78
N THR A 416 1.14 -17.95 7.94
CA THR A 416 0.71 -18.97 8.92
C THR A 416 0.82 -18.49 10.37
N ASN A 417 1.72 -17.55 10.65
CA ASN A 417 1.95 -16.97 11.97
C ASN A 417 1.19 -15.66 12.25
N THR A 418 0.32 -15.24 11.32
CA THR A 418 -0.49 -14.02 11.48
C THR A 418 -1.98 -14.35 11.47
N THR A 419 -2.77 -13.51 12.15
CA THR A 419 -4.24 -13.56 12.11
C THR A 419 -4.84 -12.52 11.20
N TYR A 420 -4.03 -11.65 10.61
CA TYR A 420 -4.43 -10.54 9.74
C TYR A 420 -3.90 -10.74 8.32
N TYR A 421 -4.47 -9.99 7.40
CA TYR A 421 -4.03 -9.88 6.02
C TYR A 421 -3.23 -8.60 5.82
N ASP A 422 -2.14 -8.70 5.05
CA ASP A 422 -1.46 -7.56 4.48
C ASP A 422 -2.03 -7.27 3.08
N THR A 423 -2.01 -6.02 2.65
CA THR A 423 -2.54 -5.62 1.35
C THR A 423 -1.70 -4.54 0.68
N LEU A 424 -1.65 -4.57 -0.66
CA LEU A 424 -1.12 -3.51 -1.53
C LEU A 424 -2.11 -3.24 -2.63
N GLU A 425 -2.13 -2.02 -3.15
CA GLU A 425 -2.98 -1.64 -4.29
C GLU A 425 -2.17 -0.82 -5.29
N ASP A 426 -2.47 -1.02 -6.58
CA ASP A 426 -1.91 -0.22 -7.67
C ASP A 426 -2.92 -0.09 -8.82
N CYS A 427 -2.72 0.87 -9.73
CA CYS A 427 -3.66 1.20 -10.78
C CYS A 427 -2.95 1.68 -12.04
N CYS A 428 -3.46 1.28 -13.19
CA CYS A 428 -3.08 1.83 -14.48
C CYS A 428 -4.33 2.31 -15.26
N HIS A 429 -4.12 3.08 -16.33
CA HIS A 429 -5.18 3.83 -16.98
C HIS A 429 -5.11 3.67 -18.52
N VAL A 430 -6.27 3.50 -19.15
CA VAL A 430 -6.38 3.51 -20.62
C VAL A 430 -7.18 4.73 -21.04
N TYR A 431 -6.64 5.50 -21.97
CA TYR A 431 -7.26 6.69 -22.54
C TYR A 431 -7.86 6.40 -23.90
N VAL A 432 -9.04 6.94 -24.11
CA VAL A 432 -9.77 6.86 -25.39
C VAL A 432 -10.19 8.27 -25.77
N TYR A 433 -9.91 8.66 -26.99
CA TYR A 433 -10.10 10.03 -27.44
C TYR A 433 -11.28 10.22 -28.37
N ALA A 434 -11.56 11.47 -28.68
CA ALA A 434 -12.48 11.90 -29.71
C ALA A 434 -11.89 13.06 -30.50
N ILE A 435 -12.18 13.11 -31.78
CA ILE A 435 -11.82 14.25 -32.63
C ILE A 435 -13.10 14.94 -33.15
N ASP A 436 -13.02 16.23 -33.35
CA ASP A 436 -14.03 17.06 -34.03
C ASP A 436 -13.36 17.68 -35.25
N LEU A 437 -13.65 17.14 -36.42
CA LEU A 437 -13.19 17.65 -37.71
C LEU A 437 -14.21 18.67 -38.22
N ILE A 438 -13.78 19.88 -38.54
CA ILE A 438 -14.64 20.93 -39.10
C ILE A 438 -14.36 21.07 -40.60
N LYS A 439 -15.35 20.73 -41.42
CA LYS A 439 -15.32 20.97 -42.87
C LYS A 439 -15.78 22.41 -43.15
N GLN A 440 -15.00 23.14 -43.93
CA GLN A 440 -15.35 24.48 -44.42
C GLN A 440 -15.25 24.51 -45.95
N PHE A 441 -16.04 25.39 -46.56
CA PHE A 441 -15.96 25.71 -47.96
C PHE A 441 -15.41 27.13 -48.15
N SER A 442 -14.43 27.30 -49.02
CA SER A 442 -13.73 28.57 -49.24
C SER A 442 -14.62 29.66 -49.80
N ASP A 443 -15.69 29.28 -50.52
CA ASP A 443 -16.66 30.18 -51.12
C ASP A 443 -17.99 30.25 -50.35
N ASN A 444 -18.12 29.53 -49.24
CA ASN A 444 -19.32 29.36 -48.42
C ASN A 444 -20.57 28.83 -49.15
N ASN A 445 -20.39 28.23 -50.37
CA ASN A 445 -21.49 27.75 -51.21
C ASN A 445 -21.63 26.21 -51.25
N GLY A 446 -20.87 25.50 -50.45
CA GLY A 446 -20.88 24.04 -50.45
C GLY A 446 -22.03 23.43 -49.65
N THR A 447 -22.36 22.17 -49.98
CA THR A 447 -23.35 21.36 -49.27
C THR A 447 -22.65 20.28 -48.47
N PHE A 448 -22.69 20.38 -47.14
CA PHE A 448 -21.99 19.45 -46.25
C PHE A 448 -22.38 17.98 -46.48
N GLY A 449 -23.66 17.66 -46.65
CA GLY A 449 -24.14 16.29 -46.88
C GLY A 449 -23.68 15.64 -48.19
N LYS A 450 -23.04 16.37 -49.09
CA LYS A 450 -22.43 15.83 -50.31
C LYS A 450 -20.96 15.45 -50.14
N VAL A 451 -20.33 15.90 -49.03
CA VAL A 451 -18.93 15.60 -48.73
C VAL A 451 -18.87 14.36 -47.88
N LYS A 452 -18.00 13.43 -48.23
CA LYS A 452 -17.80 12.16 -47.51
C LYS A 452 -16.33 12.00 -47.18
N PHE A 453 -16.06 11.57 -45.96
CA PHE A 453 -14.73 11.24 -45.49
C PHE A 453 -14.69 9.77 -45.06
N ILE A 454 -13.52 9.21 -45.00
CA ILE A 454 -13.22 7.97 -44.31
C ILE A 454 -12.05 8.27 -43.35
N ALA A 455 -12.08 7.67 -42.17
CA ALA A 455 -10.97 7.76 -41.23
C ALA A 455 -10.04 6.55 -41.45
N TYR A 456 -8.75 6.81 -41.46
CA TYR A 456 -7.69 5.81 -41.58
C TYR A 456 -6.64 6.08 -40.51
N ASN A 457 -6.33 5.07 -39.71
CA ASN A 457 -5.20 5.10 -38.81
C ASN A 457 -3.97 4.64 -39.62
N ASP A 458 -3.02 5.55 -39.80
CA ASP A 458 -1.82 5.30 -40.61
C ASP A 458 -0.79 4.48 -39.84
N THR A 459 -0.77 4.61 -38.51
CA THR A 459 0.12 3.86 -37.62
C THR A 459 -0.21 2.36 -37.65
N ASP A 460 -1.49 2.02 -37.56
CA ASP A 460 -1.98 0.65 -37.48
C ASP A 460 -2.34 0.04 -38.83
N GLY A 461 -2.52 0.87 -39.83
CA GLY A 461 -2.80 0.43 -41.18
C GLY A 461 -4.26 -0.01 -41.44
N TYR A 462 -5.23 0.54 -40.71
CA TYR A 462 -6.64 0.19 -40.86
C TYR A 462 -7.58 1.37 -40.99
N TYR A 463 -8.76 1.10 -41.57
CA TYR A 463 -9.89 2.02 -41.68
C TYR A 463 -10.86 1.80 -40.54
N ILE A 464 -11.50 2.88 -40.09
CA ILE A 464 -12.42 2.87 -38.97
C ILE A 464 -13.83 2.51 -39.41
N LYS A 465 -14.47 1.60 -38.66
CA LYS A 465 -15.91 1.33 -38.68
C LYS A 465 -16.56 2.05 -37.52
N ALA A 466 -17.64 2.79 -37.76
CA ALA A 466 -18.35 3.53 -36.74
C ALA A 466 -19.85 3.55 -37.01
N ASN A 467 -20.64 3.63 -35.95
CA ASN A 467 -22.08 3.86 -36.01
C ASN A 467 -22.39 5.31 -35.61
N MET A 468 -23.31 5.93 -36.34
CA MET A 468 -23.76 7.28 -36.03
C MET A 468 -24.87 7.24 -34.98
N ASP A 469 -24.70 8.00 -33.91
CA ASP A 469 -25.70 8.23 -32.88
C ASP A 469 -25.86 9.76 -32.70
N GLY A 470 -27.00 10.29 -33.08
CA GLY A 470 -27.21 11.73 -33.15
C GLY A 470 -26.27 12.39 -34.17
N GLU A 471 -25.38 13.26 -33.71
CA GLU A 471 -24.36 13.95 -34.54
C GLU A 471 -22.96 13.34 -34.38
N VAL A 472 -22.83 12.20 -33.70
CA VAL A 472 -21.55 11.61 -33.31
C VAL A 472 -21.37 10.23 -33.94
N TYR A 473 -20.22 9.98 -34.53
CA TYR A 473 -19.76 8.68 -34.96
C TYR A 473 -19.01 7.98 -33.85
N ASN A 474 -19.59 6.89 -33.30
CA ASN A 474 -18.95 6.05 -32.28
C ASN A 474 -18.24 4.89 -32.98
N VAL A 475 -16.94 4.73 -32.75
CA VAL A 475 -16.15 3.62 -33.29
C VAL A 475 -16.73 2.28 -32.82
N THR A 476 -16.79 1.30 -33.72
CA THR A 476 -17.30 -0.04 -33.46
C THR A 476 -16.33 -1.14 -33.90
N GLY A 477 -15.21 -0.77 -34.50
CA GLY A 477 -14.16 -1.67 -34.97
C GLY A 477 -13.43 -1.14 -36.20
N PHE A 478 -12.66 -2.01 -36.81
CA PHE A 478 -11.69 -1.68 -37.85
C PHE A 478 -11.79 -2.62 -39.04
N THR A 479 -11.17 -2.23 -40.17
CA THR A 479 -11.06 -3.05 -41.36
C THR A 479 -9.84 -2.65 -42.21
N SER A 480 -9.15 -3.61 -42.76
CA SER A 480 -8.09 -3.35 -43.75
C SER A 480 -8.67 -2.99 -45.15
N ASN A 481 -9.97 -3.19 -45.35
CA ASN A 481 -10.62 -2.95 -46.62
C ASN A 481 -11.27 -1.57 -46.66
N LYS A 482 -10.72 -0.67 -47.49
CA LYS A 482 -11.24 0.69 -47.66
C LYS A 482 -12.73 0.75 -48.03
N SER A 483 -13.25 -0.24 -48.76
CA SER A 483 -14.66 -0.26 -49.19
C SER A 483 -15.64 -0.56 -48.03
N GLU A 484 -15.15 -1.08 -46.90
CA GLU A 484 -15.92 -1.37 -45.72
C GLU A 484 -15.84 -0.27 -44.63
N ALA A 485 -14.99 0.75 -44.87
CA ALA A 485 -14.86 1.89 -43.97
C ALA A 485 -16.17 2.65 -43.87
N THR A 486 -16.47 3.17 -42.69
CA THR A 486 -17.65 4.02 -42.50
C THR A 486 -17.49 5.35 -43.22
N MET A 487 -18.49 5.71 -44.05
CA MET A 487 -18.56 7.02 -44.68
C MET A 487 -19.01 8.07 -43.66
N LEU A 488 -18.10 8.93 -43.24
CA LEU A 488 -18.34 10.03 -42.33
C LEU A 488 -18.84 11.25 -43.11
N ILE A 489 -19.99 11.76 -42.75
CA ILE A 489 -20.65 12.89 -43.42
C ILE A 489 -20.75 14.05 -42.42
N PRO A 490 -20.27 15.25 -42.74
CA PRO A 490 -20.41 16.40 -41.87
C PRO A 490 -21.89 16.73 -41.58
N ASN A 491 -22.18 17.14 -40.34
CA ASN A 491 -23.49 17.67 -39.99
C ASN A 491 -23.76 19.04 -40.70
N LEU A 492 -24.93 19.65 -40.46
CA LEU A 492 -25.33 20.90 -41.08
C LEU A 492 -24.41 22.09 -40.71
N LYS A 493 -23.56 21.94 -39.70
CA LYS A 493 -22.58 22.95 -39.26
C LYS A 493 -21.18 22.66 -39.76
N GLY A 494 -20.99 21.54 -40.47
CA GLY A 494 -19.69 21.09 -40.99
C GLY A 494 -18.89 20.19 -40.05
N HIS A 495 -19.41 19.82 -38.90
CA HIS A 495 -18.70 19.00 -37.91
C HIS A 495 -18.82 17.50 -38.22
N ILE A 496 -17.74 16.78 -38.04
CA ILE A 496 -17.64 15.32 -37.92
C ILE A 496 -17.03 15.01 -36.58
N ILE A 497 -17.81 14.53 -35.65
CA ILE A 497 -17.33 14.13 -34.33
C ILE A 497 -17.15 12.61 -34.37
N LEU A 498 -15.92 12.15 -34.19
CA LEU A 498 -15.55 10.72 -34.12
C LEU A 498 -15.04 10.41 -32.74
N ARG A 499 -15.63 9.40 -32.06
CA ARG A 499 -15.31 8.97 -30.71
C ARG A 499 -14.81 7.54 -30.69
N GLY A 500 -13.92 7.24 -29.75
CA GLY A 500 -13.44 5.89 -29.52
C GLY A 500 -12.18 5.58 -30.29
N ILE A 501 -11.31 6.56 -30.44
CA ILE A 501 -10.00 6.46 -31.11
C ILE A 501 -8.87 6.62 -30.10
N GLU A 502 -7.71 6.13 -30.46
CA GLU A 502 -6.44 6.35 -29.79
C GLU A 502 -5.76 7.65 -30.22
N ASP A 503 -4.61 7.98 -29.64
CA ASP A 503 -3.86 9.22 -29.89
C ASP A 503 -2.61 9.04 -30.76
N ASP A 504 -2.57 8.04 -31.61
CA ASP A 504 -1.47 7.71 -32.54
C ASP A 504 -1.25 8.72 -33.66
#